data_d778125ff220cec002cc043d626e6dc5
#
_entry.id   d778125ff220cec002cc043d626e6dc5
#
_cell.length_a   1.000
_cell.length_b   1.000
_cell.length_c   1.000
_cell.angle_alpha   90.00
_cell.angle_beta   90.00
_cell.angle_gamma   90.00
#
_symmetry.space_group_name_H-M   'P 1'
#
loop_
_entity.id
_entity.type
_entity.pdbx_description
1 polymer ?
#
loop_
_entity_poly.entity_id
_entity_poly.type
_entity_poly.pdbx_seq_one_letter_code
_entity_poly.pdbx_strand_id
1 'polypeptide(L)'
;MKRVGVRTLVGRLAVMVALVPIAVPGTPVAAEAAQTNAPKAPATAVDVKVVAGGLSHPWGLQFLPDGRMLVTEREGRLRIVSSDGHISTPVKGVPAVHAVRQGGLLDVRLAKDFEKSGTVFLSYSEPRGVGTSATAVARARLIQDRASGSGRLEDVKVIFQQQPKQGTSHHYGSRIVIADDGTLFITTGDRGNGNLAQDPSATIGKVIHINADGSVPQNNPKFEGWAPEIWSIGHRNLQGAVIDPKSGRLWTVEHGARGGDELNHPDARKNYGWPVISYGRNYSGTKIGVGTAKDGMEQPIYYWDPSIATSGLAYYDGGLFPSWKGNLLVGGLAGAQLSRLVMKNDKVVGQEVLLADRGDRVRDVRVGPDGAVYLLSDDGDGQILKLTPEGSGK
;
A
#
# COMPACT_ATOMS: atom_id res chain seq x y z
N MET A 1 -47.82 0.74 92.18
CA MET A 1 -46.38 0.78 92.01
C MET A 1 -46.03 -0.06 90.79
N LYS A 2 -45.78 0.60 89.59
CA LYS A 2 -45.43 -0.07 88.33
C LYS A 2 -43.98 0.24 88.05
N ARG A 3 -43.14 -0.79 87.89
CA ARG A 3 -41.75 -0.67 87.51
C ARG A 3 -41.68 -0.54 85.93
N VAL A 4 -41.03 0.50 85.47
CA VAL A 4 -40.72 0.71 84.06
C VAL A 4 -39.34 0.13 83.81
N GLY A 5 -39.24 -0.86 82.95
CA GLY A 5 -37.96 -1.45 82.47
C GLY A 5 -37.41 -0.70 81.26
N VAL A 6 -36.19 -0.23 81.39
CA VAL A 6 -35.41 0.39 80.26
C VAL A 6 -34.74 -0.71 79.49
N ARG A 7 -35.04 -0.83 78.14
CA ARG A 7 -34.33 -1.69 77.20
C ARG A 7 -33.26 -0.87 76.56
N THR A 8 -32.02 -1.25 76.75
CA THR A 8 -30.84 -0.69 76.04
C THR A 8 -30.68 -1.38 74.69
N LEU A 9 -30.77 -0.58 73.65
CA LEU A 9 -30.55 -1.05 72.28
C LEU A 9 -29.07 -0.89 71.94
N VAL A 10 -28.32 -1.99 71.73
CA VAL A 10 -26.92 -1.98 71.27
C VAL A 10 -26.94 -2.10 69.78
N GLY A 11 -26.70 -0.98 69.10
CA GLY A 11 -26.50 -0.94 67.63
C GLY A 11 -25.11 -1.45 67.25
N ARG A 12 -25.06 -2.52 66.50
CA ARG A 12 -23.81 -2.98 65.82
C ARG A 12 -23.58 -2.18 64.55
N LEU A 13 -22.51 -1.38 64.51
CA LEU A 13 -22.03 -0.68 63.34
C LEU A 13 -21.24 -1.68 62.49
N ALA A 14 -21.78 -2.09 61.36
CA ALA A 14 -21.04 -2.89 60.38
C ALA A 14 -20.19 -1.95 59.48
N VAL A 15 -18.88 -1.99 59.66
CA VAL A 15 -17.93 -1.30 58.77
C VAL A 15 -17.78 -2.15 57.52
N MET A 16 -18.36 -1.70 56.41
CA MET A 16 -18.05 -2.25 55.07
C MET A 16 -16.69 -1.72 54.61
N VAL A 17 -15.69 -2.58 54.60
CA VAL A 17 -14.42 -2.31 53.95
C VAL A 17 -14.60 -2.56 52.43
N ALA A 18 -14.67 -1.50 51.65
CA ALA A 18 -14.67 -1.60 50.20
C ALA A 18 -13.24 -2.00 49.71
N LEU A 19 -13.10 -3.22 49.26
CA LEU A 19 -11.90 -3.67 48.54
C LEU A 19 -11.86 -2.98 47.17
N VAL A 20 -10.99 -1.99 47.00
CA VAL A 20 -10.63 -1.41 45.71
C VAL A 20 -9.73 -2.43 45.00
N PRO A 21 -10.08 -2.93 43.80
CA PRO A 21 -9.18 -3.81 43.07
C PRO A 21 -7.93 -3.01 42.66
N ILE A 22 -6.78 -3.40 43.18
CA ILE A 22 -5.48 -2.93 42.69
C ILE A 22 -5.33 -3.50 41.29
N ALA A 23 -5.39 -2.65 40.26
CA ALA A 23 -5.03 -3.02 38.88
C ALA A 23 -3.54 -3.41 38.86
N VAL A 24 -3.26 -4.69 38.73
CA VAL A 24 -1.90 -5.18 38.45
C VAL A 24 -1.53 -4.68 37.05
N PRO A 25 -0.45 -3.90 36.87
CA PRO A 25 -0.02 -3.53 35.57
C PRO A 25 0.26 -4.82 34.78
N GLY A 26 -0.46 -4.99 33.64
CA GLY A 26 -0.27 -6.14 32.77
C GLY A 26 1.19 -6.23 32.36
N THR A 27 1.79 -7.41 32.50
CA THR A 27 3.12 -7.69 31.92
C THR A 27 3.08 -7.30 30.46
N PRO A 28 4.08 -6.56 29.94
CA PRO A 28 4.14 -6.25 28.52
C PRO A 28 4.15 -7.58 27.75
N VAL A 29 3.13 -7.81 26.93
CA VAL A 29 3.12 -8.94 26.01
C VAL A 29 4.26 -8.65 25.03
N ALA A 30 5.29 -9.48 25.06
CA ALA A 30 6.39 -9.38 24.09
C ALA A 30 5.74 -9.42 22.69
N ALA A 31 6.05 -8.43 21.83
CA ALA A 31 5.58 -8.41 20.47
C ALA A 31 5.98 -9.74 19.80
N GLU A 32 5.01 -10.44 19.20
CA GLU A 32 5.29 -11.70 18.49
C GLU A 32 6.32 -11.38 17.39
N ALA A 33 7.40 -12.17 17.28
CA ALA A 33 8.42 -11.94 16.27
C ALA A 33 7.80 -12.05 14.87
N ALA A 34 8.16 -11.14 13.98
CA ALA A 34 7.68 -11.14 12.61
C ALA A 34 8.01 -12.45 11.90
N GLN A 35 7.09 -12.91 11.09
CA GLN A 35 7.24 -14.14 10.31
C GLN A 35 8.10 -13.91 9.06
N THR A 36 8.90 -14.89 8.70
CA THR A 36 9.64 -15.00 7.43
C THR A 36 9.70 -16.47 7.00
N ASN A 37 10.15 -16.72 5.76
CA ASN A 37 10.35 -18.07 5.23
C ASN A 37 9.11 -18.98 5.43
N ALA A 38 7.95 -18.49 5.06
CA ALA A 38 6.71 -19.26 5.15
C ALA A 38 6.85 -20.60 4.39
N PRO A 39 6.16 -21.68 4.84
CA PRO A 39 6.18 -22.96 4.15
C PRO A 39 5.84 -22.81 2.67
N LYS A 40 6.48 -23.62 1.83
CA LYS A 40 6.18 -23.64 0.40
C LYS A 40 4.73 -24.08 0.18
N ALA A 41 3.92 -23.22 -0.42
CA ALA A 41 2.56 -23.56 -0.82
C ALA A 41 2.57 -24.46 -2.07
N PRO A 42 1.48 -25.23 -2.32
CA PRO A 42 1.34 -26.00 -3.55
C PRO A 42 1.52 -25.12 -4.79
N ALA A 43 2.26 -25.64 -5.77
CA ALA A 43 2.49 -24.98 -7.04
C ALA A 43 1.19 -24.91 -7.86
N THR A 44 0.99 -23.77 -8.51
CA THR A 44 -0.12 -23.56 -9.44
C THR A 44 0.42 -23.49 -10.87
N ALA A 45 -0.05 -24.34 -11.74
CA ALA A 45 0.27 -24.25 -13.16
C ALA A 45 -0.52 -23.09 -13.78
N VAL A 46 0.19 -22.20 -14.47
CA VAL A 46 -0.38 -20.97 -15.07
C VAL A 46 0.06 -20.82 -16.52
N ASP A 47 -0.88 -20.40 -17.37
CA ASP A 47 -0.58 -19.86 -18.68
C ASP A 47 -0.28 -18.36 -18.56
N VAL A 48 0.73 -17.88 -19.29
CA VAL A 48 1.10 -16.48 -19.35
C VAL A 48 1.01 -15.96 -20.79
N LYS A 49 0.13 -14.98 -20.98
CA LYS A 49 -0.04 -14.31 -22.28
C LYS A 49 0.44 -12.87 -22.19
N VAL A 50 1.27 -12.44 -23.15
CA VAL A 50 1.55 -11.01 -23.36
C VAL A 50 0.31 -10.38 -24.00
N VAL A 51 -0.30 -9.42 -23.29
CA VAL A 51 -1.46 -8.64 -23.78
C VAL A 51 -0.98 -7.47 -24.64
N ALA A 52 0.03 -6.74 -24.16
CA ALA A 52 0.66 -5.64 -24.86
C ALA A 52 2.14 -5.55 -24.50
N GLY A 53 2.99 -5.08 -25.42
CA GLY A 53 4.39 -4.74 -25.22
C GLY A 53 4.69 -3.34 -25.75
N GLY A 54 5.91 -2.84 -25.59
CA GLY A 54 6.31 -1.50 -26.08
C GLY A 54 5.93 -0.36 -25.11
N LEU A 55 5.65 -0.66 -23.85
CA LEU A 55 5.43 0.34 -22.79
C LEU A 55 6.77 0.72 -22.15
N SER A 56 7.01 2.01 -21.96
CA SER A 56 8.27 2.47 -21.36
C SER A 56 8.12 2.58 -19.83
N HIS A 57 8.77 1.66 -19.11
CA HIS A 57 8.73 1.60 -17.65
C HIS A 57 7.33 1.77 -17.09
N PRO A 58 6.34 0.92 -17.47
CA PRO A 58 4.98 1.03 -16.97
C PRO A 58 4.98 0.85 -15.44
N TRP A 59 4.17 1.68 -14.73
CA TRP A 59 4.21 1.68 -13.28
C TRP A 59 2.90 1.28 -12.61
N GLY A 60 1.77 1.78 -13.06
CA GLY A 60 0.44 1.49 -12.52
C GLY A 60 -0.55 1.09 -13.61
N LEU A 61 -1.39 0.11 -13.31
CA LEU A 61 -2.47 -0.36 -14.17
C LEU A 61 -3.81 -0.22 -13.47
N GLN A 62 -4.82 0.27 -14.18
CA GLN A 62 -6.20 0.35 -13.71
C GLN A 62 -7.17 -0.02 -14.84
N PHE A 63 -8.06 -0.97 -14.60
CA PHE A 63 -9.11 -1.31 -15.56
C PHE A 63 -10.16 -0.21 -15.64
N LEU A 64 -10.56 0.12 -16.85
CA LEU A 64 -11.77 0.89 -17.15
C LEU A 64 -13.00 -0.02 -17.10
N PRO A 65 -14.21 0.52 -16.89
CA PRO A 65 -15.45 -0.29 -16.84
C PRO A 65 -15.72 -1.10 -18.11
N ASP A 66 -15.21 -0.66 -19.26
CA ASP A 66 -15.34 -1.34 -20.55
C ASP A 66 -14.25 -2.39 -20.83
N GLY A 67 -13.41 -2.69 -19.85
CA GLY A 67 -12.34 -3.71 -19.93
C GLY A 67 -11.02 -3.20 -20.52
N ARG A 68 -10.96 -1.97 -21.05
CA ARG A 68 -9.70 -1.34 -21.40
C ARG A 68 -8.89 -1.01 -20.14
N MET A 69 -7.63 -0.68 -20.30
CA MET A 69 -6.72 -0.42 -19.19
C MET A 69 -6.13 0.98 -19.30
N LEU A 70 -6.11 1.73 -18.20
CA LEU A 70 -5.21 2.87 -18.03
C LEU A 70 -3.86 2.36 -17.55
N VAL A 71 -2.78 2.78 -18.21
CA VAL A 71 -1.42 2.44 -17.84
C VAL A 71 -0.58 3.70 -17.77
N THR A 72 0.11 3.88 -16.65
CA THR A 72 1.08 4.96 -16.49
C THR A 72 2.45 4.50 -16.95
N GLU A 73 3.15 5.35 -17.70
CA GLU A 73 4.57 5.21 -18.03
C GLU A 73 5.36 6.24 -17.23
N ARG A 74 6.44 5.82 -16.55
CA ARG A 74 7.20 6.68 -15.62
C ARG A 74 7.66 8.01 -16.23
N GLU A 75 7.89 8.07 -17.51
CA GLU A 75 8.30 9.29 -18.20
C GLU A 75 7.23 10.39 -18.25
N GLY A 76 6.03 10.12 -17.74
CA GLY A 76 4.93 11.09 -17.66
C GLY A 76 3.84 10.87 -18.71
N ARG A 77 3.73 9.70 -19.29
CA ARG A 77 2.66 9.36 -20.24
C ARG A 77 1.60 8.50 -19.55
N LEU A 78 0.34 8.82 -19.77
CA LEU A 78 -0.82 7.98 -19.46
C LEU A 78 -1.34 7.39 -20.77
N ARG A 79 -1.50 6.05 -20.81
CA ARG A 79 -1.99 5.32 -21.98
C ARG A 79 -3.34 4.68 -21.69
N ILE A 80 -4.16 4.58 -22.74
CA ILE A 80 -5.30 3.66 -22.75
C ILE A 80 -4.89 2.46 -23.61
N VAL A 81 -4.96 1.27 -23.01
CA VAL A 81 -4.65 0.02 -23.69
C VAL A 81 -5.94 -0.78 -23.86
N SER A 82 -6.25 -1.19 -25.08
CA SER A 82 -7.44 -2.00 -25.35
C SER A 82 -7.27 -3.45 -24.90
N SER A 83 -8.34 -4.22 -24.82
CA SER A 83 -8.32 -5.62 -24.41
C SER A 83 -7.54 -6.54 -25.38
N ASP A 84 -7.39 -6.11 -26.65
CA ASP A 84 -6.60 -6.78 -27.69
C ASP A 84 -5.14 -6.31 -27.73
N GLY A 85 -4.74 -5.39 -26.82
CA GLY A 85 -3.36 -4.95 -26.64
C GLY A 85 -2.95 -3.71 -27.43
N HIS A 86 -3.86 -3.04 -28.16
CA HIS A 86 -3.53 -1.79 -28.82
C HIS A 86 -3.30 -0.66 -27.82
N ILE A 87 -2.13 0.00 -27.90
CA ILE A 87 -1.74 1.12 -27.04
C ILE A 87 -2.08 2.44 -27.74
N SER A 88 -2.87 3.28 -27.06
CA SER A 88 -3.25 4.61 -27.57
C SER A 88 -2.06 5.56 -27.69
N THR A 89 -2.26 6.68 -28.40
CA THR A 89 -1.44 7.87 -28.18
C THR A 89 -1.56 8.34 -26.72
N PRO A 90 -0.56 9.08 -26.17
CA PRO A 90 -0.64 9.57 -24.80
C PRO A 90 -1.90 10.41 -24.54
N VAL A 91 -2.55 10.16 -23.41
CA VAL A 91 -3.62 11.02 -22.88
C VAL A 91 -3.03 12.40 -22.59
N LYS A 92 -3.68 13.45 -23.08
CA LYS A 92 -3.24 14.84 -22.90
C LYS A 92 -3.56 15.36 -21.51
N GLY A 93 -2.84 16.39 -21.03
CA GLY A 93 -3.16 17.08 -19.77
C GLY A 93 -2.62 16.40 -18.51
N VAL A 94 -1.75 15.41 -18.63
CA VAL A 94 -1.05 14.81 -17.49
C VAL A 94 -0.16 15.86 -16.83
N PRO A 95 -0.13 15.95 -15.48
CA PRO A 95 0.77 16.87 -14.77
C PRO A 95 2.24 16.67 -15.17
N ALA A 96 3.03 17.74 -15.11
CA ALA A 96 4.48 17.63 -15.27
C ALA A 96 5.10 16.77 -14.18
N VAL A 97 6.00 15.86 -14.54
CA VAL A 97 6.64 14.93 -13.61
C VAL A 97 8.17 15.11 -13.57
N HIS A 98 8.77 14.79 -12.43
CA HIS A 98 10.22 14.68 -12.28
C HIS A 98 10.64 13.24 -12.57
N ALA A 99 10.77 12.90 -13.87
CA ALA A 99 11.06 11.54 -14.33
C ALA A 99 12.55 11.20 -14.22
N VAL A 100 13.08 11.20 -12.99
CA VAL A 100 14.47 10.87 -12.68
C VAL A 100 14.53 9.67 -11.76
N ARG A 101 15.30 8.64 -12.09
CA ARG A 101 15.48 7.39 -11.33
C ARG A 101 14.13 6.71 -11.04
N GLN A 102 13.66 6.75 -9.77
CA GLN A 102 12.38 6.14 -9.36
C GLN A 102 11.18 7.09 -9.51
N GLY A 103 11.43 8.36 -9.83
CA GLY A 103 10.37 9.33 -10.05
C GLY A 103 9.71 9.21 -11.42
N GLY A 104 8.57 9.87 -11.58
CA GLY A 104 7.79 9.91 -12.81
C GLY A 104 6.29 9.97 -12.54
N LEU A 105 5.49 9.58 -13.54
CA LEU A 105 4.08 9.26 -13.36
C LEU A 105 3.98 7.84 -12.79
N LEU A 106 3.27 7.69 -11.66
CA LEU A 106 3.33 6.48 -10.86
C LEU A 106 1.97 5.75 -10.85
N ASP A 107 1.17 5.84 -9.81
CA ASP A 107 -0.11 5.10 -9.76
C ASP A 107 -1.25 5.84 -10.45
N VAL A 108 -2.26 5.10 -10.89
CA VAL A 108 -3.53 5.61 -11.40
C VAL A 108 -4.69 4.84 -10.80
N ARG A 109 -5.75 5.56 -10.39
CA ARG A 109 -6.98 4.97 -9.85
C ARG A 109 -8.21 5.67 -10.39
N LEU A 110 -9.30 4.93 -10.56
CA LEU A 110 -10.63 5.50 -10.84
C LEU A 110 -11.33 5.82 -9.52
N ALA A 111 -12.05 6.93 -9.46
CA ALA A 111 -13.02 7.15 -8.39
C ALA A 111 -14.11 6.09 -8.40
N LYS A 112 -14.73 5.81 -7.26
CA LYS A 112 -15.84 4.83 -7.18
C LYS A 112 -17.03 5.16 -8.07
N ASP A 113 -17.27 6.43 -8.30
CA ASP A 113 -18.33 6.97 -9.18
C ASP A 113 -17.83 7.30 -10.60
N PHE A 114 -16.69 6.74 -11.03
CA PHE A 114 -16.03 7.06 -12.30
C PHE A 114 -16.97 7.04 -13.50
N GLU A 115 -17.86 6.08 -13.61
CA GLU A 115 -18.82 5.98 -14.73
C GLU A 115 -19.67 7.24 -14.87
N LYS A 116 -19.95 7.94 -13.77
CA LYS A 116 -20.72 9.19 -13.73
C LYS A 116 -19.82 10.42 -13.81
N SER A 117 -18.73 10.42 -13.03
CA SER A 117 -17.87 11.59 -12.84
C SER A 117 -16.70 11.67 -13.83
N GLY A 118 -16.26 10.54 -14.38
CA GLY A 118 -15.01 10.44 -15.12
C GLY A 118 -13.75 10.70 -14.28
N THR A 119 -13.89 10.73 -12.95
CA THR A 119 -12.82 11.13 -12.05
C THR A 119 -11.73 10.06 -11.95
N VAL A 120 -10.47 10.49 -12.12
CA VAL A 120 -9.25 9.69 -11.92
C VAL A 120 -8.33 10.37 -10.94
N PHE A 121 -7.54 9.57 -10.23
CA PHE A 121 -6.46 10.02 -9.36
C PHE A 121 -5.13 9.54 -9.94
N LEU A 122 -4.13 10.42 -9.95
CA LEU A 122 -2.78 10.15 -10.41
C LEU A 122 -1.80 10.49 -9.31
N SER A 123 -0.93 9.58 -8.94
CA SER A 123 0.24 9.90 -8.12
C SER A 123 1.46 10.08 -9.00
N TYR A 124 2.33 10.99 -8.62
CA TYR A 124 3.52 11.32 -9.42
C TYR A 124 4.59 12.01 -8.56
N SER A 125 5.81 12.01 -9.07
CA SER A 125 6.88 12.85 -8.53
C SER A 125 6.75 14.25 -9.09
N GLU A 126 6.24 15.18 -8.29
CA GLU A 126 6.05 16.57 -8.67
C GLU A 126 7.37 17.34 -8.64
N PRO A 127 7.77 18.07 -9.70
CA PRO A 127 8.87 19.01 -9.65
C PRO A 127 8.58 20.15 -8.65
N ARG A 128 9.47 20.40 -7.71
CA ARG A 128 9.29 21.39 -6.62
C ARG A 128 10.41 22.42 -6.56
N GLY A 129 10.93 22.79 -7.71
CA GLY A 129 12.07 23.69 -7.91
C GLY A 129 13.31 22.93 -8.40
N VAL A 130 14.44 23.61 -8.50
CA VAL A 130 15.68 23.06 -9.06
C VAL A 130 16.14 21.86 -8.23
N GLY A 131 16.24 20.69 -8.86
CA GLY A 131 16.74 19.45 -8.26
C GLY A 131 15.91 18.89 -7.11
N THR A 132 14.71 19.42 -6.84
CA THR A 132 13.83 18.95 -5.76
C THR A 132 12.50 18.43 -6.29
N SER A 133 11.97 17.41 -5.61
CA SER A 133 10.68 16.81 -5.95
C SER A 133 9.96 16.30 -4.71
N ALA A 134 8.67 16.05 -4.85
CA ALA A 134 7.83 15.46 -3.81
C ALA A 134 6.83 14.51 -4.42
N THR A 135 6.37 13.52 -3.67
CA THR A 135 5.18 12.74 -4.05
C THR A 135 3.96 13.65 -4.01
N ALA A 136 3.22 13.69 -5.11
CA ALA A 136 1.96 14.42 -5.18
C ALA A 136 0.86 13.50 -5.72
N VAL A 137 -0.38 13.85 -5.41
CA VAL A 137 -1.57 13.24 -6.00
C VAL A 137 -2.44 14.30 -6.61
N ALA A 138 -2.80 14.11 -7.89
CA ALA A 138 -3.75 14.95 -8.59
C ALA A 138 -5.07 14.18 -8.80
N ARG A 139 -6.17 14.90 -8.70
CA ARG A 139 -7.49 14.51 -9.17
C ARG A 139 -7.73 15.17 -10.51
N ALA A 140 -8.31 14.44 -11.47
CA ALA A 140 -8.67 14.96 -12.78
C ALA A 140 -9.92 14.28 -13.32
N ARG A 141 -10.52 14.84 -14.37
CA ARG A 141 -11.60 14.21 -15.13
C ARG A 141 -11.04 13.68 -16.46
N LEU A 142 -11.15 12.37 -16.67
CA LEU A 142 -10.75 11.73 -17.92
C LEU A 142 -11.87 11.88 -18.96
N ILE A 143 -11.61 12.62 -20.03
CA ILE A 143 -12.45 12.70 -21.21
C ILE A 143 -11.86 11.76 -22.25
N GLN A 144 -12.59 10.70 -22.54
CA GLN A 144 -12.17 9.70 -23.52
C GLN A 144 -12.58 10.14 -24.94
N ASP A 145 -11.66 9.98 -25.87
CA ASP A 145 -11.93 10.13 -27.31
C ASP A 145 -12.01 8.73 -27.93
N ARG A 146 -13.22 8.27 -28.20
CA ARG A 146 -13.43 6.93 -28.77
C ARG A 146 -12.92 6.80 -30.19
N ALA A 147 -12.82 7.90 -30.96
CA ALA A 147 -12.36 7.86 -32.34
C ALA A 147 -10.84 7.62 -32.42
N SER A 148 -10.07 8.25 -31.54
CA SER A 148 -8.61 8.04 -31.45
C SER A 148 -8.20 6.92 -30.49
N GLY A 149 -9.14 6.36 -29.73
CA GLY A 149 -8.83 5.40 -28.65
C GLY A 149 -8.09 5.99 -27.46
N SER A 150 -7.86 7.32 -27.44
CA SER A 150 -7.10 8.04 -26.42
C SER A 150 -8.00 8.99 -25.59
N GLY A 151 -7.49 10.13 -25.12
CA GLY A 151 -8.27 11.10 -24.34
C GLY A 151 -7.45 12.27 -23.85
N ARG A 152 -8.07 13.03 -22.94
CA ARG A 152 -7.42 14.12 -22.23
C ARG A 152 -7.92 14.21 -20.78
N LEU A 153 -7.11 14.75 -19.92
CA LEU A 153 -7.46 15.11 -18.55
C LEU A 153 -7.91 16.57 -18.51
N GLU A 154 -9.04 16.80 -17.86
CA GLU A 154 -9.58 18.13 -17.56
C GLU A 154 -9.69 18.31 -16.04
N ASP A 155 -9.85 19.55 -15.58
CA ASP A 155 -10.05 19.90 -14.17
C ASP A 155 -8.95 19.32 -13.25
N VAL A 156 -7.70 19.32 -13.73
CA VAL A 156 -6.57 18.76 -13.00
C VAL A 156 -6.29 19.61 -11.76
N LYS A 157 -6.46 19.02 -10.59
CA LYS A 157 -6.23 19.66 -9.28
C LYS A 157 -5.32 18.79 -8.41
N VAL A 158 -4.23 19.37 -7.91
CA VAL A 158 -3.39 18.70 -6.89
C VAL A 158 -4.16 18.69 -5.58
N ILE A 159 -4.35 17.50 -5.02
CA ILE A 159 -5.10 17.26 -3.78
C ILE A 159 -4.21 16.82 -2.61
N PHE A 160 -2.98 16.41 -2.89
CA PHE A 160 -1.97 16.07 -1.88
C PHE A 160 -0.57 16.41 -2.39
N GLN A 161 0.29 16.90 -1.49
CA GLN A 161 1.71 17.16 -1.75
C GLN A 161 2.52 16.78 -0.52
N GLN A 162 3.43 15.82 -0.67
CA GLN A 162 4.36 15.41 0.39
C GLN A 162 5.24 16.59 0.86
N GLN A 163 5.38 16.73 2.16
CA GLN A 163 6.21 17.78 2.80
C GLN A 163 7.18 17.15 3.82
N PRO A 164 8.39 17.75 3.95
CA PRO A 164 9.01 18.71 3.06
C PRO A 164 9.46 18.11 1.73
N LYS A 165 9.64 18.92 0.69
CA LYS A 165 10.26 18.50 -0.57
C LYS A 165 11.70 18.03 -0.34
N GLN A 166 12.18 17.09 -1.14
CA GLN A 166 13.51 16.49 -1.02
C GLN A 166 14.30 16.58 -2.33
N GLY A 167 15.63 16.71 -2.21
CA GLY A 167 16.57 16.69 -3.35
C GLY A 167 16.90 15.29 -3.89
N THR A 168 16.25 14.24 -3.39
CA THR A 168 16.48 12.88 -3.82
C THR A 168 15.49 12.43 -4.89
N SER A 169 15.88 11.44 -5.70
CA SER A 169 15.04 10.89 -6.77
C SER A 169 14.67 9.42 -6.54
N HIS A 170 14.51 9.02 -5.27
CA HIS A 170 14.10 7.67 -4.89
C HIS A 170 13.13 7.67 -3.71
N HIS A 171 12.51 6.52 -3.43
CA HIS A 171 11.58 6.26 -2.35
C HIS A 171 10.37 7.23 -2.35
N TYR A 172 9.59 7.20 -3.43
CA TYR A 172 8.38 8.03 -3.53
C TYR A 172 7.14 7.39 -2.87
N GLY A 173 7.15 6.06 -2.60
CA GLY A 173 5.94 5.32 -2.23
C GLY A 173 4.94 5.33 -3.38
N SER A 174 3.91 6.17 -3.28
CA SER A 174 3.00 6.61 -4.36
C SER A 174 1.80 5.72 -4.67
N ARG A 175 1.56 4.64 -3.93
CA ARG A 175 0.36 3.84 -4.15
C ARG A 175 -0.88 4.58 -3.64
N ILE A 176 -1.96 4.54 -4.42
CA ILE A 176 -3.27 5.08 -4.08
C ILE A 176 -4.23 3.91 -3.86
N VAL A 177 -4.98 3.92 -2.77
CA VAL A 177 -6.07 2.97 -2.51
C VAL A 177 -7.33 3.76 -2.18
N ILE A 178 -8.45 3.38 -2.80
CA ILE A 178 -9.75 4.03 -2.56
C ILE A 178 -10.54 3.15 -1.59
N ALA A 179 -10.88 3.71 -0.44
CA ALA A 179 -11.68 3.05 0.57
C ALA A 179 -13.18 3.01 0.17
N ASP A 180 -13.97 2.22 0.91
CA ASP A 180 -15.39 2.04 0.57
C ASP A 180 -16.22 3.31 0.70
N ASP A 181 -15.85 4.21 1.58
CA ASP A 181 -16.46 5.53 1.76
C ASP A 181 -15.98 6.58 0.73
N GLY A 182 -15.08 6.20 -0.20
CA GLY A 182 -14.52 7.07 -1.23
C GLY A 182 -13.32 7.90 -0.76
N THR A 183 -12.85 7.74 0.47
CA THR A 183 -11.59 8.33 0.94
C THR A 183 -10.39 7.65 0.31
N LEU A 184 -9.22 8.30 0.38
CA LEU A 184 -7.99 7.82 -0.25
C LEU A 184 -6.94 7.53 0.81
N PHE A 185 -6.36 6.33 0.76
CA PHE A 185 -5.06 6.06 1.37
C PHE A 185 -3.97 6.28 0.33
N ILE A 186 -2.95 7.07 0.69
CA ILE A 186 -1.80 7.36 -0.17
C ILE A 186 -0.55 6.96 0.59
N THR A 187 0.32 6.20 -0.05
CA THR A 187 1.60 5.83 0.54
C THR A 187 2.69 6.81 0.13
N THR A 188 3.56 7.18 1.06
CA THR A 188 4.71 8.04 0.80
C THR A 188 6.00 7.36 1.24
N GLY A 189 7.08 7.57 0.53
CA GLY A 189 8.39 7.03 0.89
C GLY A 189 9.21 8.02 1.74
N ASP A 190 10.27 7.50 2.38
CA ASP A 190 11.18 8.26 3.24
C ASP A 190 12.10 9.21 2.46
N ARG A 191 12.10 9.13 1.12
CA ARG A 191 12.92 9.97 0.23
C ARG A 191 14.42 9.91 0.56
N GLY A 192 14.88 8.78 1.15
CA GLY A 192 16.27 8.62 1.61
C GLY A 192 16.61 9.39 2.88
N ASN A 193 15.63 9.97 3.54
CA ASN A 193 15.77 10.66 4.83
C ASN A 193 14.90 9.94 5.88
N GLY A 194 15.39 8.79 6.33
CA GLY A 194 14.64 7.91 7.25
C GLY A 194 14.20 8.61 8.54
N ASN A 195 14.94 9.60 9.04
CA ASN A 195 14.54 10.32 10.25
C ASN A 195 13.19 11.02 10.11
N LEU A 196 12.85 11.50 8.92
CA LEU A 196 11.55 12.12 8.65
C LEU A 196 10.40 11.12 8.67
N ALA A 197 10.68 9.81 8.54
CA ALA A 197 9.65 8.78 8.71
C ALA A 197 9.14 8.72 10.16
N GLN A 198 9.96 9.13 11.13
CA GLN A 198 9.58 9.23 12.54
C GLN A 198 9.05 10.61 12.95
N ASP A 199 9.20 11.63 12.10
CA ASP A 199 8.69 12.97 12.37
C ASP A 199 7.19 13.03 12.03
N PRO A 200 6.30 13.21 13.02
CA PRO A 200 4.86 13.23 12.79
C PRO A 200 4.37 14.53 12.12
N SER A 201 5.19 15.57 12.05
CA SER A 201 4.85 16.82 11.34
C SER A 201 5.16 16.77 9.84
N ALA A 202 5.93 15.75 9.40
CA ALA A 202 6.31 15.54 8.01
C ALA A 202 5.50 14.42 7.38
N THR A 203 5.07 14.57 6.13
CA THR A 203 4.34 13.54 5.38
C THR A 203 5.26 12.60 4.59
N ILE A 204 6.50 12.42 5.05
CA ILE A 204 7.56 11.57 4.49
C ILE A 204 7.59 10.23 5.23
N GLY A 205 7.55 9.11 4.50
CA GLY A 205 7.53 7.76 5.09
C GLY A 205 6.26 7.50 5.91
N LYS A 206 5.11 7.74 5.30
CA LYS A 206 3.79 7.70 5.94
C LYS A 206 2.76 6.95 5.09
N VAL A 207 1.71 6.50 5.74
CA VAL A 207 0.39 6.32 5.10
C VAL A 207 -0.43 7.58 5.39
N ILE A 208 -0.98 8.16 4.36
CA ILE A 208 -1.80 9.38 4.37
C ILE A 208 -3.25 8.97 4.12
N HIS A 209 -4.20 9.62 4.81
CA HIS A 209 -5.63 9.41 4.62
C HIS A 209 -6.35 10.74 4.42
N ILE A 210 -6.96 10.91 3.24
CA ILE A 210 -7.64 12.14 2.82
C ILE A 210 -8.95 11.84 2.09
N ASN A 211 -9.82 12.83 2.02
CA ASN A 211 -11.00 12.80 1.14
C ASN A 211 -10.58 12.97 -0.34
N ALA A 212 -11.48 12.61 -1.27
CA ALA A 212 -11.26 12.73 -2.71
C ALA A 212 -11.04 14.17 -3.21
N ASP A 213 -11.34 15.18 -2.41
CA ASP A 213 -11.09 16.60 -2.70
C ASP A 213 -9.79 17.16 -2.09
N GLY A 214 -9.09 16.33 -1.29
CA GLY A 214 -7.86 16.66 -0.59
C GLY A 214 -8.06 17.13 0.84
N SER A 215 -9.28 17.31 1.32
CA SER A 215 -9.55 17.64 2.72
C SER A 215 -9.28 16.45 3.64
N VAL A 216 -9.05 16.73 4.93
CA VAL A 216 -8.82 15.67 5.92
C VAL A 216 -10.15 15.11 6.41
N PRO A 217 -10.36 13.78 6.41
CA PRO A 217 -11.55 13.16 6.96
C PRO A 217 -11.74 13.49 8.45
N GLN A 218 -12.99 13.74 8.87
CA GLN A 218 -13.28 14.10 10.26
C GLN A 218 -12.92 12.99 11.26
N ASN A 219 -12.97 11.74 10.82
CA ASN A 219 -12.64 10.55 11.60
C ASN A 219 -11.15 10.21 11.60
N ASN A 220 -10.29 11.03 10.97
CA ASN A 220 -8.85 10.83 11.08
C ASN A 220 -8.39 10.94 12.53
N PRO A 221 -7.41 10.14 12.93
CA PRO A 221 -6.85 10.22 14.26
C PRO A 221 -6.24 11.61 14.48
N LYS A 222 -6.59 12.22 15.64
CA LYS A 222 -6.05 13.53 16.03
C LYS A 222 -5.00 13.33 17.10
N PHE A 223 -3.78 13.80 16.85
CA PHE A 223 -2.68 13.83 17.79
C PHE A 223 -2.06 15.21 17.83
N GLU A 224 -1.67 15.63 19.00
CA GLU A 224 -0.85 16.83 19.14
C GLU A 224 0.49 16.66 18.41
N GLY A 225 0.84 17.66 17.60
CA GLY A 225 2.08 17.65 16.80
C GLY A 225 2.07 16.80 15.54
N TRP A 226 0.97 16.07 15.23
CA TRP A 226 0.86 15.33 13.98
C TRP A 226 0.18 16.14 12.86
N ALA A 227 0.69 16.02 11.64
CA ALA A 227 -0.04 16.50 10.48
C ALA A 227 -1.37 15.74 10.36
N PRO A 228 -2.49 16.43 10.17
CA PRO A 228 -3.84 15.84 10.36
C PRO A 228 -4.21 14.77 9.34
N GLU A 229 -3.56 14.74 8.19
CA GLU A 229 -3.75 13.74 7.14
C GLU A 229 -2.99 12.42 7.38
N ILE A 230 -2.10 12.36 8.39
CA ILE A 230 -1.29 11.17 8.65
C ILE A 230 -2.13 10.07 9.31
N TRP A 231 -2.12 8.88 8.71
CA TRP A 231 -2.72 7.66 9.22
C TRP A 231 -1.75 6.85 10.09
N SER A 232 -0.54 6.57 9.55
CA SER A 232 0.54 5.85 10.24
C SER A 232 1.91 6.38 9.86
N ILE A 233 2.92 6.13 10.69
CA ILE A 233 4.29 6.63 10.54
C ILE A 233 5.32 5.49 10.54
N GLY A 234 6.58 5.81 10.24
CA GLY A 234 7.68 4.86 10.38
C GLY A 234 7.80 3.90 9.20
N HIS A 235 7.52 4.36 7.99
CA HIS A 235 7.63 3.59 6.76
C HIS A 235 8.83 4.01 5.91
N ARG A 236 9.40 3.05 5.15
CA ARG A 236 10.53 3.33 4.26
C ARG A 236 10.10 3.67 2.84
N ASN A 237 9.50 2.73 2.13
CA ASN A 237 9.12 2.92 0.72
C ASN A 237 8.01 1.94 0.32
N LEU A 238 6.79 2.29 0.65
CA LEU A 238 5.59 1.50 0.39
C LEU A 238 5.21 1.59 -1.10
N GLN A 239 5.41 0.53 -1.87
CA GLN A 239 5.08 0.51 -3.31
C GLN A 239 3.86 -0.34 -3.66
N GLY A 240 3.36 -1.16 -2.76
CA GLY A 240 2.12 -1.89 -2.93
C GLY A 240 1.15 -1.57 -1.79
N ALA A 241 -0.12 -1.42 -2.13
CA ALA A 241 -1.20 -1.27 -1.18
C ALA A 241 -2.53 -1.77 -1.76
N VAL A 242 -3.34 -2.41 -0.92
CA VAL A 242 -4.68 -2.89 -1.28
C VAL A 242 -5.55 -2.94 -0.03
N ILE A 243 -6.86 -2.72 -0.18
CA ILE A 243 -7.83 -3.02 0.87
C ILE A 243 -8.37 -4.43 0.65
N ASP A 244 -8.40 -5.22 1.73
CA ASP A 244 -9.17 -6.46 1.78
C ASP A 244 -10.66 -6.12 1.71
N PRO A 245 -11.37 -6.55 0.66
CA PRO A 245 -12.77 -6.18 0.46
C PRO A 245 -13.73 -6.78 1.50
N LYS A 246 -13.28 -7.78 2.29
CA LYS A 246 -14.11 -8.40 3.32
C LYS A 246 -13.99 -7.71 4.67
N SER A 247 -12.78 -7.32 5.05
CA SER A 247 -12.50 -6.74 6.37
C SER A 247 -12.38 -5.22 6.33
N GLY A 248 -12.21 -4.61 5.15
CA GLY A 248 -11.89 -3.19 4.99
C GLY A 248 -10.46 -2.83 5.41
N ARG A 249 -9.62 -3.81 5.75
CA ARG A 249 -8.23 -3.57 6.18
C ARG A 249 -7.33 -3.18 5.03
N LEU A 250 -6.51 -2.17 5.28
CA LEU A 250 -5.43 -1.78 4.38
C LEU A 250 -4.24 -2.73 4.58
N TRP A 251 -3.76 -3.32 3.50
CA TRP A 251 -2.51 -4.06 3.43
C TRP A 251 -1.49 -3.28 2.61
N THR A 252 -0.23 -3.32 3.03
CA THR A 252 0.87 -2.67 2.30
C THR A 252 2.09 -3.56 2.22
N VAL A 253 2.86 -3.40 1.15
CA VAL A 253 4.23 -3.92 1.06
C VAL A 253 5.21 -2.79 0.83
N GLU A 254 6.36 -2.88 1.49
CA GLU A 254 7.40 -1.87 1.41
C GLU A 254 8.80 -2.46 1.30
N HIS A 255 9.68 -1.69 0.67
CA HIS A 255 11.08 -2.07 0.53
C HIS A 255 11.83 -1.91 1.84
N GLY A 256 12.53 -2.95 2.24
CA GLY A 256 13.66 -2.85 3.15
C GLY A 256 14.89 -2.19 2.50
N ALA A 257 16.03 -2.30 3.15
CA ALA A 257 17.31 -1.90 2.55
C ALA A 257 17.98 -3.13 1.90
N ARG A 258 18.96 -3.73 2.54
CA ARG A 258 19.50 -5.04 2.14
C ARG A 258 18.78 -6.11 2.99
N GLY A 259 17.77 -6.77 2.44
CA GLY A 259 16.80 -7.58 3.17
C GLY A 259 15.75 -6.74 3.89
N GLY A 260 14.76 -7.39 4.50
CA GLY A 260 13.74 -6.77 5.33
C GLY A 260 12.67 -5.99 4.54
N ASP A 261 12.31 -6.43 3.34
CA ASP A 261 11.06 -6.00 2.74
C ASP A 261 9.90 -6.51 3.60
N GLU A 262 8.83 -5.74 3.75
CA GLU A 262 7.79 -6.03 4.73
C GLU A 262 6.39 -6.08 4.13
N LEU A 263 5.55 -6.97 4.66
CA LEU A 263 4.10 -6.94 4.54
C LEU A 263 3.53 -6.42 5.85
N ASN A 264 2.78 -5.36 5.78
CA ASN A 264 2.15 -4.71 6.93
C ASN A 264 0.63 -4.54 6.70
N HIS A 265 -0.14 -4.36 7.78
CA HIS A 265 -1.46 -3.74 7.71
C HIS A 265 -1.45 -2.46 8.56
N PRO A 266 -1.27 -1.31 7.94
CA PRO A 266 -1.15 -0.04 8.64
C PRO A 266 -2.46 0.35 9.35
N ASP A 267 -2.44 0.29 10.68
CA ASP A 267 -3.51 0.80 11.53
C ASP A 267 -3.30 2.28 11.85
N ALA A 268 -4.40 2.97 12.11
CA ALA A 268 -4.36 4.36 12.52
C ALA A 268 -3.51 4.55 13.77
N ARG A 269 -2.66 5.59 13.78
CA ARG A 269 -1.83 6.00 14.91
C ARG A 269 -0.64 5.08 15.23
N LYS A 270 -0.36 4.09 14.39
CA LYS A 270 0.72 3.14 14.62
C LYS A 270 2.02 3.59 13.98
N ASN A 271 3.14 3.18 14.60
CA ASN A 271 4.50 3.43 14.15
C ASN A 271 5.14 2.12 13.70
N TYR A 272 5.47 2.02 12.41
CA TYR A 272 6.05 0.83 11.79
C TYR A 272 7.59 0.79 11.85
N GLY A 273 8.18 1.74 12.58
CA GLY A 273 9.51 1.65 13.14
C GLY A 273 10.66 2.10 12.27
N TRP A 274 10.54 2.22 10.96
CA TRP A 274 11.64 2.69 10.10
C TRP A 274 12.08 4.12 10.47
N PRO A 275 13.38 4.42 10.62
CA PRO A 275 14.58 3.55 10.55
C PRO A 275 15.08 3.06 11.92
N VAL A 276 14.25 3.15 12.96
CA VAL A 276 14.64 2.80 14.35
C VAL A 276 14.75 1.28 14.52
N ILE A 277 13.84 0.54 13.89
CA ILE A 277 13.88 -0.92 13.79
C ILE A 277 13.87 -1.34 12.32
N SER A 278 14.48 -2.48 12.00
CA SER A 278 14.47 -3.08 10.66
C SER A 278 14.94 -4.53 10.69
N TYR A 279 14.34 -5.36 9.85
CA TYR A 279 14.80 -6.71 9.57
C TYR A 279 15.94 -6.76 8.53
N GLY A 280 16.17 -5.64 7.82
CA GLY A 280 17.27 -5.49 6.86
C GLY A 280 18.55 -4.92 7.46
N ARG A 281 19.55 -4.77 6.61
CA ARG A 281 20.85 -4.15 6.92
C ARG A 281 21.11 -2.99 5.96
N ASN A 282 21.97 -2.06 6.35
CA ASN A 282 22.50 -1.07 5.42
C ASN A 282 23.22 -1.74 4.26
N TYR A 283 23.30 -1.09 3.10
CA TYR A 283 24.05 -1.61 1.95
C TYR A 283 25.55 -1.82 2.26
N SER A 284 26.09 -1.13 3.25
CA SER A 284 27.42 -1.37 3.82
C SER A 284 27.54 -2.66 4.66
N GLY A 285 26.40 -3.32 4.96
CA GLY A 285 26.33 -4.50 5.82
C GLY A 285 26.13 -4.19 7.31
N THR A 286 26.18 -2.92 7.72
CA THR A 286 25.97 -2.52 9.12
C THR A 286 24.49 -2.64 9.52
N LYS A 287 24.25 -2.79 10.83
CA LYS A 287 22.89 -2.85 11.41
C LYS A 287 22.17 -1.51 11.20
N ILE A 288 20.86 -1.57 10.95
CA ILE A 288 19.97 -0.41 10.93
C ILE A 288 19.36 -0.26 12.34
N GLY A 289 19.38 0.95 12.85
CA GLY A 289 18.73 1.31 14.11
C GLY A 289 19.16 0.45 15.31
N VAL A 290 18.24 0.15 16.20
CA VAL A 290 18.49 -0.60 17.44
C VAL A 290 18.32 -2.12 17.27
N GLY A 291 17.68 -2.59 16.21
CA GLY A 291 17.40 -3.99 15.92
C GLY A 291 16.09 -4.21 15.20
N THR A 292 15.47 -5.35 15.44
CA THR A 292 14.23 -5.77 14.78
C THR A 292 12.97 -5.37 15.54
N ALA A 293 13.08 -5.03 16.83
CA ALA A 293 11.93 -4.66 17.67
C ALA A 293 12.30 -3.54 18.65
N LYS A 294 11.31 -2.72 18.98
CA LYS A 294 11.35 -1.71 20.04
C LYS A 294 9.92 -1.44 20.51
N ASP A 295 9.75 -1.19 21.81
CA ASP A 295 8.45 -0.85 22.40
C ASP A 295 7.82 0.38 21.72
N GLY A 296 6.52 0.30 21.43
CA GLY A 296 5.77 1.33 20.72
C GLY A 296 5.93 1.32 19.20
N MET A 297 6.59 0.30 18.64
CA MET A 297 6.72 0.08 17.21
C MET A 297 6.13 -1.26 16.81
N GLU A 298 5.33 -1.23 15.73
CA GLU A 298 4.64 -2.41 15.21
C GLU A 298 5.61 -3.35 14.50
N GLN A 299 5.29 -4.63 14.53
CA GLN A 299 6.02 -5.66 13.81
C GLN A 299 5.32 -5.95 12.47
N PRO A 300 6.07 -6.20 11.38
CA PRO A 300 5.46 -6.64 10.14
C PRO A 300 4.79 -8.01 10.31
N ILE A 301 3.73 -8.24 9.54
CA ILE A 301 3.08 -9.55 9.46
C ILE A 301 4.01 -10.58 8.82
N TYR A 302 4.78 -10.12 7.84
CA TYR A 302 5.76 -10.95 7.12
C TYR A 302 6.91 -10.09 6.60
N TYR A 303 8.11 -10.65 6.54
CA TYR A 303 9.24 -9.99 5.89
C TYR A 303 10.01 -10.95 4.98
N TRP A 304 10.71 -10.39 3.99
CA TRP A 304 11.59 -11.12 3.09
C TRP A 304 13.04 -10.79 3.38
N ASP A 305 13.85 -11.84 3.55
CA ASP A 305 15.31 -11.77 3.59
C ASP A 305 15.88 -13.00 2.86
N PRO A 306 16.49 -12.82 1.68
CA PRO A 306 16.84 -11.55 1.03
C PRO A 306 15.65 -10.74 0.51
N SER A 307 15.85 -9.44 0.29
CA SER A 307 14.88 -8.55 -0.33
C SER A 307 14.50 -9.01 -1.73
N ILE A 308 13.20 -9.03 -2.05
CA ILE A 308 12.67 -9.23 -3.40
C ILE A 308 12.36 -7.90 -4.10
N ALA A 309 12.52 -6.76 -3.41
CA ALA A 309 12.07 -5.44 -3.80
C ALA A 309 10.58 -5.43 -4.15
N THR A 310 9.75 -5.58 -3.12
CA THR A 310 8.29 -5.67 -3.23
C THR A 310 7.70 -4.46 -3.98
N SER A 311 6.72 -4.68 -4.84
CA SER A 311 6.16 -3.64 -5.72
C SER A 311 4.62 -3.60 -5.66
N GLY A 312 3.91 -4.00 -6.72
CA GLY A 312 2.45 -4.09 -6.70
C GLY A 312 1.93 -5.10 -5.69
N LEU A 313 0.75 -4.83 -5.14
CA LEU A 313 0.05 -5.71 -4.21
C LEU A 313 -1.41 -5.83 -4.63
N ALA A 314 -1.92 -7.06 -4.73
CA ALA A 314 -3.33 -7.33 -4.98
C ALA A 314 -3.88 -8.35 -3.98
N TYR A 315 -5.13 -8.16 -3.56
CA TYR A 315 -5.94 -9.16 -2.89
C TYR A 315 -6.67 -9.95 -3.98
N TYR A 316 -6.57 -11.28 -3.93
CA TYR A 316 -7.22 -12.09 -4.94
C TYR A 316 -8.63 -12.49 -4.49
N ASP A 317 -9.63 -11.99 -5.19
CA ASP A 317 -11.05 -12.32 -5.04
C ASP A 317 -11.68 -12.85 -6.33
N GLY A 318 -10.89 -13.01 -7.39
CA GLY A 318 -11.30 -13.48 -8.69
C GLY A 318 -11.83 -14.92 -8.71
N GLY A 319 -12.49 -15.30 -9.80
CA GLY A 319 -13.09 -16.62 -9.97
C GLY A 319 -12.20 -17.67 -10.63
N LEU A 320 -11.17 -17.26 -11.39
CA LEU A 320 -10.37 -18.19 -12.20
C LEU A 320 -9.45 -19.10 -11.37
N PHE A 321 -8.94 -18.61 -10.23
CA PHE A 321 -8.09 -19.38 -9.32
C PHE A 321 -8.80 -19.59 -7.99
N PRO A 322 -9.70 -20.58 -7.84
CA PRO A 322 -10.49 -20.76 -6.61
C PRO A 322 -9.62 -20.94 -5.35
N SER A 323 -8.48 -21.62 -5.47
CA SER A 323 -7.51 -21.81 -4.37
C SER A 323 -6.74 -20.54 -3.96
N TRP A 324 -6.82 -19.47 -4.74
CA TRP A 324 -6.17 -18.21 -4.45
C TRP A 324 -7.07 -17.20 -3.73
N LYS A 325 -8.37 -17.49 -3.61
CA LYS A 325 -9.32 -16.57 -2.93
C LYS A 325 -8.87 -16.25 -1.52
N GLY A 326 -8.75 -14.96 -1.24
CA GLY A 326 -8.29 -14.44 0.05
C GLY A 326 -6.77 -14.39 0.21
N ASN A 327 -6.01 -14.74 -0.82
CA ASN A 327 -4.56 -14.63 -0.80
C ASN A 327 -4.09 -13.24 -1.26
N LEU A 328 -2.88 -12.88 -0.86
CA LEU A 328 -2.20 -11.67 -1.34
C LEU A 328 -1.21 -12.04 -2.44
N LEU A 329 -1.18 -11.23 -3.50
CA LEU A 329 -0.28 -11.36 -4.63
C LEU A 329 0.68 -10.18 -4.61
N VAL A 330 1.99 -10.45 -4.52
CA VAL A 330 3.04 -9.45 -4.36
C VAL A 330 4.02 -9.52 -5.53
N GLY A 331 4.19 -8.43 -6.26
CA GLY A 331 5.23 -8.32 -7.27
C GLY A 331 6.61 -8.12 -6.65
N GLY A 332 7.63 -8.73 -7.23
CA GLY A 332 9.04 -8.56 -6.86
C GLY A 332 9.86 -8.01 -8.03
N LEU A 333 10.52 -6.87 -7.81
CA LEU A 333 11.39 -6.27 -8.83
C LEU A 333 12.78 -6.93 -8.87
N ALA A 334 13.43 -7.05 -7.72
CA ALA A 334 14.75 -7.68 -7.62
C ALA A 334 14.62 -9.21 -7.62
N GLY A 335 13.54 -9.75 -7.04
CA GLY A 335 13.25 -11.17 -7.07
C GLY A 335 12.77 -11.65 -8.45
N ALA A 336 12.41 -10.73 -9.36
CA ALA A 336 11.88 -11.03 -10.70
C ALA A 336 10.78 -12.09 -10.65
N GLN A 337 9.78 -11.87 -9.78
CA GLN A 337 8.79 -12.89 -9.45
C GLN A 337 7.43 -12.31 -9.09
N LEU A 338 6.41 -13.17 -9.14
CA LEU A 338 5.14 -12.97 -8.44
C LEU A 338 5.12 -13.88 -7.21
N SER A 339 4.96 -13.31 -6.01
CA SER A 339 4.78 -14.08 -4.78
C SER A 339 3.31 -14.15 -4.43
N ARG A 340 2.76 -15.38 -4.31
CA ARG A 340 1.44 -15.60 -3.71
C ARG A 340 1.61 -15.97 -2.25
N LEU A 341 1.05 -15.16 -1.36
CA LEU A 341 1.01 -15.40 0.08
C LEU A 341 -0.34 -16.02 0.45
N VAL A 342 -0.32 -17.24 0.96
CA VAL A 342 -1.51 -17.92 1.47
C VAL A 342 -1.83 -17.35 2.84
N MET A 343 -2.97 -16.66 2.94
CA MET A 343 -3.40 -15.97 4.15
C MET A 343 -4.39 -16.81 4.97
N LYS A 344 -4.22 -16.83 6.29
CA LYS A 344 -5.20 -17.39 7.24
C LYS A 344 -5.16 -16.59 8.53
N ASN A 345 -6.29 -16.02 8.95
CA ASN A 345 -6.41 -15.20 10.16
C ASN A 345 -5.33 -14.10 10.22
N ASP A 346 -5.16 -13.36 9.13
CA ASP A 346 -4.17 -12.29 8.96
C ASP A 346 -2.69 -12.72 9.11
N LYS A 347 -2.40 -14.01 9.07
CA LYS A 347 -1.05 -14.58 9.06
C LYS A 347 -0.73 -15.22 7.72
N VAL A 348 0.54 -15.17 7.32
CA VAL A 348 1.03 -15.89 6.14
C VAL A 348 1.29 -17.35 6.53
N VAL A 349 0.50 -18.28 5.99
CA VAL A 349 0.64 -19.71 6.28
C VAL A 349 1.36 -20.48 5.17
N GLY A 350 1.65 -19.83 4.06
CA GLY A 350 2.40 -20.42 2.95
C GLY A 350 2.77 -19.39 1.91
N GLN A 351 3.82 -19.66 1.14
CA GLN A 351 4.27 -18.83 0.02
C GLN A 351 4.47 -19.69 -1.23
N GLU A 352 4.00 -19.20 -2.36
CA GLU A 352 4.32 -19.71 -3.69
C GLU A 352 5.06 -18.64 -4.48
N VAL A 353 6.14 -19.02 -5.15
CA VAL A 353 6.88 -18.16 -6.08
C VAL A 353 6.54 -18.58 -7.49
N LEU A 354 6.04 -17.65 -8.30
CA LEU A 354 5.66 -17.86 -9.70
C LEU A 354 6.53 -16.96 -10.59
N LEU A 355 6.75 -17.37 -11.83
CA LEU A 355 7.37 -16.62 -12.92
C LEU A 355 8.85 -16.25 -12.69
N ALA A 356 9.53 -16.82 -11.70
CA ALA A 356 10.95 -16.52 -11.45
C ALA A 356 11.85 -16.97 -12.61
N ASP A 357 11.44 -17.96 -13.40
CA ASP A 357 12.10 -18.45 -14.61
C ASP A 357 12.06 -17.45 -15.78
N ARG A 358 11.11 -16.50 -15.77
CA ARG A 358 11.00 -15.47 -16.82
C ARG A 358 12.02 -14.34 -16.63
N GLY A 359 12.45 -14.06 -15.41
CA GLY A 359 13.37 -12.97 -15.10
C GLY A 359 12.74 -11.57 -15.20
N ASP A 360 11.42 -11.45 -15.38
CA ASP A 360 10.71 -10.17 -15.49
C ASP A 360 10.64 -9.46 -14.16
N ARG A 361 11.04 -8.19 -14.11
CA ARG A 361 10.84 -7.33 -12.94
C ARG A 361 9.36 -6.98 -12.80
N VAL A 362 8.64 -7.64 -11.92
CA VAL A 362 7.18 -7.41 -11.75
C VAL A 362 6.96 -6.09 -11.02
N ARG A 363 6.35 -5.10 -11.70
CA ARG A 363 6.11 -3.75 -11.17
C ARG A 363 4.73 -3.59 -10.56
N ASP A 364 3.69 -4.07 -11.19
CA ASP A 364 2.33 -3.96 -10.68
C ASP A 364 1.59 -5.28 -10.82
N VAL A 365 0.64 -5.49 -9.92
CA VAL A 365 -0.19 -6.70 -9.87
C VAL A 365 -1.63 -6.27 -9.72
N ARG A 366 -2.51 -6.74 -10.61
CA ARG A 366 -3.95 -6.46 -10.58
C ARG A 366 -4.77 -7.71 -10.84
N VAL A 367 -5.92 -7.80 -10.22
CA VAL A 367 -6.95 -8.77 -10.60
C VAL A 367 -7.88 -8.10 -11.62
N GLY A 368 -8.01 -8.71 -12.78
CA GLY A 368 -8.88 -8.20 -13.84
C GLY A 368 -10.35 -8.50 -13.60
N PRO A 369 -11.27 -7.79 -14.30
CA PRO A 369 -12.70 -8.05 -14.20
C PRO A 369 -13.08 -9.45 -14.66
N ASP A 370 -12.23 -10.12 -15.42
CA ASP A 370 -12.35 -11.51 -15.87
C ASP A 370 -11.81 -12.53 -14.86
N GLY A 371 -11.30 -12.05 -13.70
CA GLY A 371 -10.70 -12.88 -12.65
C GLY A 371 -9.27 -13.34 -12.94
N ALA A 372 -8.68 -12.98 -14.08
CA ALA A 372 -7.28 -13.22 -14.38
C ALA A 372 -6.37 -12.28 -13.58
N VAL A 373 -5.09 -12.64 -13.43
CA VAL A 373 -4.09 -11.76 -12.83
C VAL A 373 -3.30 -11.06 -13.92
N TYR A 374 -3.20 -9.74 -13.82
CA TYR A 374 -2.46 -8.90 -14.76
C TYR A 374 -1.23 -8.31 -14.09
N LEU A 375 -0.11 -8.36 -14.77
CA LEU A 375 1.17 -7.85 -14.29
C LEU A 375 1.72 -6.81 -15.26
N LEU A 376 2.43 -5.82 -14.71
CA LEU A 376 3.31 -4.94 -15.48
C LEU A 376 4.77 -5.35 -15.26
N SER A 377 5.57 -5.44 -16.31
CA SER A 377 7.02 -5.58 -16.19
C SER A 377 7.70 -4.21 -16.22
N ASP A 378 8.68 -3.97 -15.32
CA ASP A 378 9.45 -2.71 -15.24
C ASP A 378 10.67 -2.78 -16.16
N ASP A 379 10.44 -2.47 -17.43
CA ASP A 379 11.46 -2.44 -18.46
C ASP A 379 11.25 -1.26 -19.43
N GLY A 380 12.29 -0.89 -20.18
CA GLY A 380 12.19 0.09 -21.28
C GLY A 380 11.30 -0.38 -22.43
N ASP A 381 11.13 -1.69 -22.58
CA ASP A 381 10.15 -2.38 -23.44
C ASP A 381 9.20 -3.20 -22.57
N GLY A 382 8.52 -2.53 -21.64
CA GLY A 382 7.65 -3.12 -20.66
C GLY A 382 6.39 -3.72 -21.27
N GLN A 383 5.85 -4.73 -20.57
CA GLN A 383 4.74 -5.56 -21.02
C GLN A 383 3.58 -5.56 -20.01
N ILE A 384 2.38 -5.80 -20.53
CA ILE A 384 1.24 -6.26 -19.76
C ILE A 384 1.14 -7.78 -19.94
N LEU A 385 1.30 -8.53 -18.86
CA LEU A 385 1.13 -9.98 -18.82
C LEU A 385 -0.21 -10.34 -18.22
N LYS A 386 -0.89 -11.33 -18.79
CA LYS A 386 -2.12 -11.91 -18.27
C LYS A 386 -1.85 -13.34 -17.86
N LEU A 387 -2.17 -13.69 -16.60
CA LEU A 387 -2.07 -15.03 -16.04
C LEU A 387 -3.46 -15.64 -15.93
N THR A 388 -3.59 -16.87 -16.42
CA THR A 388 -4.78 -17.72 -16.28
C THR A 388 -4.36 -19.11 -15.81
N PRO A 389 -5.25 -19.93 -15.24
CA PRO A 389 -4.93 -21.34 -15.00
C PRO A 389 -4.51 -22.05 -16.30
N GLU A 390 -3.52 -22.95 -16.22
CA GLU A 390 -3.05 -23.71 -17.37
C GLU A 390 -4.21 -24.39 -18.09
N GLY A 391 -4.24 -24.27 -19.41
CA GLY A 391 -5.25 -24.88 -20.28
C GLY A 391 -6.62 -24.19 -20.28
N SER A 392 -6.82 -23.10 -19.54
CA SER A 392 -8.09 -22.35 -19.52
C SER A 392 -8.32 -21.43 -20.73
N GLY A 393 -7.31 -21.26 -21.56
CA GLY A 393 -7.34 -20.40 -22.75
C GLY A 393 -7.55 -21.14 -24.09
N LYS A 394 -8.03 -22.39 -24.03
CA LYS A 394 -8.35 -23.18 -25.24
C LYS A 394 -9.79 -23.05 -25.65
#